data_dadaa2696baa4a0dc374013b2fb39d7d
#
_entry.id   dadaa2696baa4a0dc374013b2fb39d7d
#
_cell.length_a   1.000
_cell.length_b   1.000
_cell.length_c   1.000
_cell.angle_alpha   90.00
_cell.angle_beta   90.00
_cell.angle_gamma   90.00
#
_symmetry.space_group_name_H-M   'P 1'
#
loop_
_entity.id
_entity.type
_entity.pdbx_description
1 polymer ?
#
loop_
_entity_poly.entity_id
_entity_poly.type
_entity_poly.pdbx_seq_one_letter_code
_entity_poly.pdbx_strand_id
1 'polypeptide(L)'
;MVNVPIHVVDKIEKHHKPIINQIRHRIGQPIQVSQNSGYRSKDWELSHGRSGTSEHTFTGLGAVDYTCANIELLLEELRASDYKRICYYPDQKFIHCDHKGDRYHEFEVDEDGKWQYKGERK
;
A
#
# COMPACT_ATOMS: atom_id res chain seq x y z
N MET A 1 13.27 -2.13 17.41
CA MET A 1 13.07 -2.44 15.99
C MET A 1 12.26 -3.72 15.86
N VAL A 2 11.24 -3.71 15.08
CA VAL A 2 10.41 -4.90 14.89
C VAL A 2 11.10 -5.85 13.92
N ASN A 3 11.25 -7.10 14.30
CA ASN A 3 11.78 -8.12 13.40
C ASN A 3 10.75 -8.47 12.35
N VAL A 4 11.10 -8.21 11.09
CA VAL A 4 10.24 -8.53 9.96
C VAL A 4 10.60 -9.92 9.45
N PRO A 5 9.62 -10.85 9.37
CA PRO A 5 9.90 -12.20 8.87
C PRO A 5 10.48 -12.18 7.46
N ILE A 6 11.29 -13.18 7.15
CA ILE A 6 11.96 -13.22 5.85
C ILE A 6 11.00 -13.32 4.68
N HIS A 7 9.87 -13.98 4.84
CA HIS A 7 8.88 -14.08 3.77
C HIS A 7 8.27 -12.71 3.43
N VAL A 8 8.19 -11.81 4.41
CA VAL A 8 7.71 -10.44 4.20
C VAL A 8 8.75 -9.65 3.40
N VAL A 9 10.01 -9.75 3.80
CA VAL A 9 11.11 -9.09 3.08
C VAL A 9 11.15 -9.57 1.64
N ASP A 10 11.06 -10.87 1.40
CA ASP A 10 11.08 -11.44 0.05
C ASP A 10 9.93 -10.92 -0.80
N LYS A 11 8.73 -10.84 -0.25
CA LYS A 11 7.57 -10.33 -0.97
C LYS A 11 7.70 -8.85 -1.32
N ILE A 12 8.26 -8.05 -0.41
CA ILE A 12 8.52 -6.63 -0.68
C ILE A 12 9.53 -6.50 -1.82
N GLU A 13 10.64 -7.22 -1.75
CA GLU A 13 11.68 -7.17 -2.77
C GLU A 13 11.16 -7.61 -4.15
N LYS A 14 10.30 -8.61 -4.19
CA LYS A 14 9.83 -9.20 -5.44
C LYS A 14 8.63 -8.48 -6.03
N HIS A 15 7.66 -8.09 -5.22
CA HIS A 15 6.35 -7.63 -5.68
C HIS A 15 6.08 -6.15 -5.49
N HIS A 16 6.88 -5.46 -4.70
CA HIS A 16 6.65 -4.04 -4.39
C HIS A 16 7.81 -3.15 -4.83
N LYS A 17 9.01 -3.51 -4.47
CA LYS A 17 10.19 -2.68 -4.73
C LYS A 17 10.43 -2.39 -6.21
N PRO A 18 10.27 -3.34 -7.15
CA PRO A 18 10.44 -3.03 -8.57
C PRO A 18 9.46 -1.96 -9.07
N ILE A 19 8.22 -1.98 -8.57
CA ILE A 19 7.21 -1.01 -8.97
C ILE A 19 7.63 0.39 -8.50
N ILE A 20 7.92 0.52 -7.21
CA ILE A 20 8.20 1.83 -6.63
C ILE A 20 9.53 2.39 -7.12
N ASN A 21 10.51 1.56 -7.41
CA ASN A 21 11.79 2.01 -7.95
C ASN A 21 11.62 2.60 -9.35
N GLN A 22 10.78 2.01 -10.19
CA GLN A 22 10.48 2.57 -11.50
C GLN A 22 9.80 3.93 -11.40
N ILE A 23 8.82 4.04 -10.50
CA ILE A 23 8.12 5.31 -10.28
C ILE A 23 9.10 6.37 -9.76
N ARG A 24 9.92 6.02 -8.77
CA ARG A 24 10.91 6.93 -8.19
C ARG A 24 11.86 7.46 -9.25
N HIS A 25 12.32 6.59 -10.13
CA HIS A 25 13.20 6.97 -11.23
C HIS A 25 12.48 7.92 -12.21
N ARG A 26 11.22 7.65 -12.52
CA ARG A 26 10.45 8.41 -13.49
C ARG A 26 10.11 9.81 -13.01
N ILE A 27 9.72 9.96 -11.74
CA ILE A 27 9.30 11.27 -11.22
C ILE A 27 10.45 12.09 -10.64
N GLY A 28 11.60 11.46 -10.40
CA GLY A 28 12.78 12.17 -9.89
C GLY A 28 12.64 12.71 -8.47
N GLN A 29 11.74 12.15 -7.67
CA GLN A 29 11.49 12.55 -6.30
C GLN A 29 11.62 11.37 -5.35
N PRO A 30 12.07 11.62 -4.09
CA PRO A 30 12.05 10.57 -3.08
C PRO A 30 10.63 10.09 -2.79
N ILE A 31 10.48 8.78 -2.73
CA ILE A 31 9.24 8.14 -2.29
C ILE A 31 9.59 7.35 -1.04
N GLN A 32 8.84 7.56 0.02
CA GLN A 32 9.12 6.97 1.31
C GLN A 32 7.98 6.03 1.71
N VAL A 33 8.32 4.99 2.45
CA VAL A 33 7.31 4.16 3.11
C VAL A 33 6.75 4.97 4.26
N SER A 34 5.44 5.10 4.31
CA SER A 34 4.77 5.85 5.38
C SER A 34 5.05 5.19 6.73
N GLN A 35 5.21 6.00 7.78
CA GLN A 35 5.37 5.47 9.13
C GLN A 35 4.13 4.68 9.60
N ASN A 36 2.99 4.85 8.93
CA ASN A 36 1.77 4.08 9.20
C ASN A 36 1.79 2.72 8.53
N SER A 37 2.75 2.50 7.62
CA SER A 37 2.92 1.23 6.94
C SER A 37 3.74 0.28 7.82
N GLY A 38 3.53 -0.98 7.65
CA GLY A 38 4.36 -1.97 8.29
C GLY A 38 3.70 -3.33 8.32
N TYR A 39 4.55 -4.32 8.51
CA TYR A 39 4.10 -5.67 8.72
C TYR A 39 3.35 -5.78 10.04
N ARG A 40 2.21 -6.45 10.01
CA ARG A 40 1.44 -6.81 11.20
C ARG A 40 1.14 -8.29 11.13
N SER A 41 1.53 -9.04 12.17
CA SER A 41 1.19 -10.46 12.22
C SER A 41 -0.32 -10.66 12.33
N LYS A 42 -0.79 -11.83 11.92
CA LYS A 42 -2.19 -12.19 12.09
C LYS A 42 -2.59 -12.14 13.56
N ASP A 43 -1.71 -12.62 14.45
CA ASP A 43 -1.95 -12.61 15.88
C ASP A 43 -2.07 -11.17 16.41
N TRP A 44 -1.23 -10.26 15.94
CA TRP A 44 -1.31 -8.85 16.30
C TRP A 44 -2.67 -8.27 15.88
N GLU A 45 -3.09 -8.54 14.65
CA GLU A 45 -4.38 -8.07 14.10
C GLU A 45 -5.55 -8.58 14.97
N LEU A 46 -5.56 -9.86 15.30
CA LEU A 46 -6.61 -10.46 16.12
C LEU A 46 -6.62 -9.88 17.54
N SER A 47 -5.46 -9.68 18.14
CA SER A 47 -5.35 -9.12 19.50
C SER A 47 -5.79 -7.65 19.57
N HIS A 48 -5.81 -6.94 18.44
CA HIS A 48 -6.26 -5.56 18.35
C HIS A 48 -7.69 -5.43 17.81
N GLY A 49 -8.46 -6.52 17.87
CA GLY A 49 -9.87 -6.52 17.47
C GLY A 49 -10.10 -6.46 15.96
N ARG A 50 -9.11 -6.84 15.16
CA ARG A 50 -9.19 -6.86 13.70
C ARG A 50 -9.46 -8.26 13.20
N SER A 51 -9.84 -8.39 11.93
CA SER A 51 -10.18 -9.69 11.34
C SER A 51 -8.98 -10.60 11.08
N GLY A 52 -7.77 -10.05 11.05
CA GLY A 52 -6.56 -10.79 10.70
C GLY A 52 -6.42 -11.05 9.21
N THR A 53 -7.21 -10.37 8.37
CA THR A 53 -7.22 -10.56 6.91
C THR A 53 -6.60 -9.39 6.13
N SER A 54 -6.02 -8.40 6.83
CA SER A 54 -5.35 -7.27 6.19
C SER A 54 -4.18 -7.75 5.33
N GLU A 55 -3.97 -7.12 4.18
CA GLU A 55 -2.80 -7.42 3.33
C GLU A 55 -1.47 -7.09 4.03
N HIS A 56 -1.48 -6.24 5.05
CA HIS A 56 -0.29 -5.98 5.87
C HIS A 56 0.16 -7.18 6.69
N THR A 57 -0.63 -8.25 6.75
CA THR A 57 -0.20 -9.53 7.37
C THR A 57 0.68 -10.35 6.43
N PHE A 58 0.74 -9.99 5.15
CA PHE A 58 1.54 -10.68 4.12
C PHE A 58 1.20 -12.17 4.00
N THR A 59 -0.06 -12.53 4.23
CA THR A 59 -0.54 -13.87 3.88
C THR A 59 -0.71 -14.00 2.36
N GLY A 60 -1.03 -12.89 1.67
CA GLY A 60 -0.94 -12.79 0.21
C GLY A 60 0.38 -12.14 -0.20
N LEU A 61 0.37 -11.31 -1.24
CA LEU A 61 1.56 -10.62 -1.70
C LEU A 61 1.94 -9.41 -0.84
N GLY A 62 1.07 -9.03 0.07
CA GLY A 62 1.34 -7.97 1.03
C GLY A 62 0.97 -6.58 0.56
N ALA A 63 1.16 -5.62 1.47
CA ALA A 63 0.81 -4.22 1.24
C ALA A 63 1.92 -3.30 1.71
N VAL A 64 2.08 -2.17 1.01
CA VAL A 64 2.97 -1.09 1.43
C VAL A 64 2.22 0.22 1.28
N ASP A 65 2.41 1.11 2.25
CA ASP A 65 1.86 2.46 2.22
C ASP A 65 2.98 3.44 1.90
N TYR A 66 2.79 4.27 0.87
CA TYR A 66 3.82 5.19 0.39
C TYR A 66 3.41 6.63 0.60
N THR A 67 4.41 7.49 0.79
CA THR A 67 4.23 8.93 0.80
C THR A 67 5.30 9.61 -0.05
N CYS A 68 5.01 10.83 -0.49
CA CYS A 68 5.89 11.62 -1.36
C CYS A 68 5.50 13.09 -1.20
N ALA A 69 6.44 14.00 -1.41
CA ALA A 69 6.17 15.42 -1.32
C ALA A 69 5.04 15.85 -2.28
N ASN A 70 5.05 15.31 -3.50
CA ASN A 70 3.96 15.52 -4.45
C ASN A 70 3.08 14.27 -4.51
N ILE A 71 2.18 14.15 -3.53
CA ILE A 71 1.34 12.96 -3.37
C ILE A 71 0.40 12.74 -4.57
N GLU A 72 -0.05 13.82 -5.21
CA GLU A 72 -0.94 13.70 -6.37
C GLU A 72 -0.22 13.10 -7.56
N LEU A 73 1.04 13.47 -7.77
CA LEU A 73 1.86 12.88 -8.81
C LEU A 73 2.10 11.39 -8.52
N LEU A 74 2.39 11.07 -7.26
CA LEU A 74 2.54 9.67 -6.86
C LEU A 74 1.26 8.87 -7.11
N LEU A 75 0.11 9.45 -6.78
CA LEU A 75 -1.18 8.78 -7.01
C LEU A 75 -1.39 8.47 -8.50
N GLU A 76 -1.10 9.43 -9.39
CA GLU A 76 -1.20 9.21 -10.83
C GLU A 76 -0.29 8.07 -11.31
N GLU A 77 0.96 8.04 -10.81
CA GLU A 77 1.91 7.00 -11.17
C GLU A 77 1.49 5.62 -10.63
N LEU A 78 0.94 5.57 -9.43
CA LEU A 78 0.45 4.33 -8.85
C LEU A 78 -0.77 3.79 -9.60
N ARG A 79 -1.63 4.67 -10.09
CA ARG A 79 -2.76 4.28 -10.94
C ARG A 79 -2.30 3.60 -12.22
N ALA A 80 -1.17 4.03 -12.77
CA ALA A 80 -0.59 3.46 -13.99
C ALA A 80 0.30 2.24 -13.71
N SER A 81 0.51 1.87 -12.46
CA SER A 81 1.39 0.78 -12.06
C SER A 81 0.69 -0.58 -12.10
N ASP A 82 1.45 -1.62 -11.76
CA ASP A 82 0.94 -3.00 -11.68
C ASP A 82 0.17 -3.30 -10.38
N TYR A 83 0.10 -2.36 -9.45
CA TYR A 83 -0.73 -2.56 -8.27
C TYR A 83 -2.19 -2.76 -8.65
N LYS A 84 -2.85 -3.70 -8.00
CA LYS A 84 -4.25 -4.04 -8.28
C LYS A 84 -5.22 -3.24 -7.42
N ARG A 85 -4.78 -2.81 -6.25
CA ARG A 85 -5.65 -2.05 -5.35
C ARG A 85 -4.87 -0.93 -4.69
N ILE A 86 -5.41 0.29 -4.73
CA ILE A 86 -4.85 1.41 -3.98
C ILE A 86 -5.95 2.08 -3.17
N CYS A 87 -5.56 2.67 -2.04
CA CYS A 87 -6.45 3.49 -1.23
C CYS A 87 -5.71 4.75 -0.79
N TYR A 88 -6.24 5.91 -1.15
CA TYR A 88 -5.67 7.18 -0.79
C TYR A 88 -6.22 7.65 0.56
N TYR A 89 -5.31 8.08 1.45
CA TYR A 89 -5.61 8.65 2.76
C TYR A 89 -5.27 10.14 2.73
N PRO A 90 -6.23 11.03 2.36
CA PRO A 90 -5.92 12.46 2.14
C PRO A 90 -5.38 13.18 3.37
N ASP A 91 -5.95 12.92 4.54
CA ASP A 91 -5.57 13.63 5.77
C ASP A 91 -4.18 13.23 6.25
N GLN A 92 -3.86 11.95 6.15
CA GLN A 92 -2.57 11.41 6.59
C GLN A 92 -1.52 11.43 5.49
N LYS A 93 -1.93 11.74 4.26
CA LYS A 93 -1.06 11.91 3.08
C LYS A 93 -0.21 10.70 2.77
N PHE A 94 -0.87 9.54 2.68
CA PHE A 94 -0.21 8.34 2.17
C PHE A 94 -1.18 7.55 1.28
N ILE A 95 -0.62 6.61 0.52
CA ILE A 95 -1.39 5.77 -0.39
C ILE A 95 -1.06 4.31 -0.06
N HIS A 96 -2.09 3.57 0.33
CA HIS A 96 -2.00 2.12 0.53
C HIS A 96 -2.01 1.42 -0.82
N CYS A 97 -1.10 0.47 -1.01
CA CYS A 97 -0.97 -0.27 -2.26
C CYS A 97 -0.84 -1.77 -2.00
N ASP A 98 -1.64 -2.56 -2.72
CA ASP A 98 -1.53 -4.01 -2.67
C ASP A 98 -1.92 -4.64 -4.00
N HIS A 99 -1.80 -5.97 -4.09
CA HIS A 99 -2.08 -6.74 -5.31
C HIS A 99 -3.36 -7.55 -5.22
N LYS A 100 -4.24 -7.18 -4.29
CA LYS A 100 -5.49 -7.92 -4.10
C LYS A 100 -6.46 -7.72 -5.25
N GLY A 101 -7.05 -8.82 -5.73
CA GLY A 101 -8.02 -8.80 -6.82
C GLY A 101 -7.43 -9.19 -8.15
N ASP A 102 -8.28 -9.31 -9.15
CA ASP A 102 -7.90 -9.71 -10.51
C ASP A 102 -7.82 -8.53 -11.47
N ARG A 103 -8.26 -7.35 -11.04
CA ARG A 103 -8.17 -6.11 -11.82
C ARG A 103 -8.06 -4.91 -10.88
N TYR A 104 -7.65 -3.79 -11.45
CA TYR A 104 -7.44 -2.57 -10.68
C TYR A 104 -8.74 -2.02 -10.08
N HIS A 105 -8.68 -1.63 -8.82
CA HIS A 105 -9.76 -0.93 -8.14
C HIS A 105 -9.18 0.03 -7.12
N GLU A 106 -9.81 1.19 -7.02
CA GLU A 106 -9.29 2.32 -6.26
C GLU A 106 -10.28 2.74 -5.19
N PHE A 107 -9.74 3.10 -4.03
CA PHE A 107 -10.50 3.59 -2.88
C PHE A 107 -9.89 4.88 -2.35
N GLU A 108 -10.70 5.61 -1.62
CA GLU A 108 -10.25 6.76 -0.84
C GLU A 108 -10.92 6.71 0.52
N VAL A 109 -10.17 7.05 1.56
CA VAL A 109 -10.71 7.05 2.93
C VAL A 109 -11.56 8.28 3.15
N ASP A 110 -12.76 8.09 3.73
CA ASP A 110 -13.65 9.19 4.10
C ASP A 110 -13.31 9.75 5.49
N GLU A 111 -14.09 10.74 5.94
CA GLU A 111 -13.88 11.39 7.24
C GLU A 111 -13.99 10.43 8.43
N ASP A 112 -14.71 9.32 8.27
CA ASP A 112 -14.89 8.31 9.31
C ASP A 112 -13.82 7.22 9.27
N GLY A 113 -12.84 7.33 8.39
CA GLY A 113 -11.77 6.36 8.24
C GLY A 113 -12.18 5.12 7.45
N LYS A 114 -13.28 5.19 6.71
CA LYS A 114 -13.78 4.06 5.91
C LYS A 114 -13.38 4.20 4.46
N TRP A 115 -13.09 3.06 3.83
CA TRP A 115 -12.73 3.00 2.42
C TRP A 115 -13.97 3.17 1.56
N GLN A 116 -13.93 4.18 0.68
CA GLN A 116 -14.99 4.43 -0.30
C GLN A 116 -14.47 4.08 -1.69
N TYR A 117 -15.24 3.28 -2.41
CA TYR A 117 -14.88 2.85 -3.76
C TYR A 117 -14.91 4.03 -4.73
N LYS A 118 -13.85 4.20 -5.51
CA LYS A 118 -13.72 5.32 -6.47
C LYS A 118 -13.71 4.87 -7.93
N GLY A 119 -13.59 3.58 -8.20
CA GLY A 119 -13.69 3.08 -9.56
C GLY A 119 -12.54 2.19 -9.97
N GLU A 120 -12.55 1.86 -11.24
CA GLU A 120 -11.53 1.04 -11.89
C GLU A 120 -10.75 1.91 -12.87
N ARG A 121 -9.46 1.60 -13.01
CA ARG A 121 -8.64 2.25 -14.02
C ARG A 121 -9.10 1.80 -15.41
N LYS A 122 -9.13 2.73 -16.29
CA LYS A 122 -9.43 2.47 -17.69
C LYS A 122 -8.27 1.84 -18.42
#